data_70be16f8431f0def8262be9a596dc3df
#
_entry.id   70be16f8431f0def8262be9a596dc3df
#
_cell.length_a   1.000
_cell.length_b   1.000
_cell.length_c   1.000
_cell.angle_alpha   90.00
_cell.angle_beta   90.00
_cell.angle_gamma   90.00
#
_symmetry.space_group_name_H-M   'P 1'
#
loop_
_entity.id
_entity.type
_entity.pdbx_description
1 polymer ?
#
loop_
_entity_poly.entity_id
_entity_poly.type
_entity_poly.pdbx_seq_one_letter_code
_entity_poly.pdbx_strand_id
1 'polypeptide(L)'
;EEGSTSYTVNYAVAYGSTLGFFLMGCAYIAIGVFVSSLTESQVIAAVAIGVINIFTMLMTSLANMLPSSKIFMVCFFAALIVLLAFALNFWIHNKWVSALVGLVAEIVLFVLYFFFSSHFDGLLYNVLSAISFTDRYTNFTYGILDVSAMLYYVSVSFLFVFFTIQRIKKQRYN
;
A
#
# COMPACT_ATOMS: atom_id res chain seq x y z
N GLU A 1 -24.18 -15.61 43.52
CA GLU A 1 -22.79 -16.04 43.22
C GLU A 1 -22.34 -15.26 41.98
N GLU A 2 -21.70 -14.12 42.20
CA GLU A 2 -21.02 -13.36 41.14
C GLU A 2 -19.80 -14.17 40.70
N GLY A 3 -19.91 -14.79 39.54
CA GLY A 3 -18.79 -15.44 38.88
C GLY A 3 -17.67 -14.43 38.59
N SER A 4 -16.64 -14.41 39.42
CA SER A 4 -15.42 -13.68 39.16
C SER A 4 -14.76 -14.26 37.90
N THR A 5 -15.05 -13.67 36.76
CA THR A 5 -14.29 -13.92 35.52
C THR A 5 -12.88 -13.41 35.78
N SER A 6 -11.99 -14.30 36.16
CA SER A 6 -10.56 -14.03 36.23
C SER A 6 -10.06 -13.82 34.81
N TYR A 7 -9.90 -12.56 34.38
CA TYR A 7 -9.28 -12.21 33.13
C TYR A 7 -7.79 -12.60 33.22
N THR A 8 -7.45 -13.80 32.77
CA THR A 8 -6.06 -14.19 32.62
C THR A 8 -5.45 -13.39 31.49
N VAL A 9 -4.51 -12.51 31.83
CA VAL A 9 -3.76 -11.72 30.83
C VAL A 9 -2.99 -12.69 29.94
N ASN A 10 -3.31 -12.70 28.66
CA ASN A 10 -2.56 -13.49 27.69
C ASN A 10 -1.27 -12.74 27.31
N TYR A 11 -0.19 -13.04 27.99
CA TYR A 11 1.12 -12.39 27.77
C TYR A 11 1.63 -12.57 26.35
N ALA A 12 1.34 -13.70 25.68
CA ALA A 12 1.74 -13.92 24.30
C ALA A 12 1.10 -12.94 23.35
N VAL A 13 -0.20 -12.65 23.54
CA VAL A 13 -0.93 -11.63 22.75
C VAL A 13 -0.35 -10.25 23.02
N ALA A 14 -0.10 -9.90 24.28
CA ALA A 14 0.44 -8.60 24.66
C ALA A 14 1.83 -8.35 24.05
N TYR A 15 2.75 -9.30 24.16
CA TYR A 15 4.09 -9.19 23.57
C TYR A 15 4.05 -9.20 22.04
N GLY A 16 3.22 -10.06 21.45
CA GLY A 16 3.04 -10.10 19.99
C GLY A 16 2.52 -8.78 19.44
N SER A 17 1.48 -8.23 20.04
CA SER A 17 0.89 -6.94 19.65
C SER A 17 1.89 -5.79 19.79
N THR A 18 2.65 -5.76 20.89
CA THR A 18 3.67 -4.72 21.11
C THR A 18 4.77 -4.81 20.07
N LEU A 19 5.25 -6.02 19.74
CA LEU A 19 6.26 -6.23 18.73
C LEU A 19 5.77 -5.79 17.35
N GLY A 20 4.56 -6.20 16.95
CA GLY A 20 3.94 -5.81 15.70
C GLY A 20 3.78 -4.30 15.59
N PHE A 21 3.31 -3.64 16.66
CA PHE A 21 3.16 -2.19 16.72
C PHE A 21 4.52 -1.47 16.58
N PHE A 22 5.55 -1.97 17.25
CA PHE A 22 6.91 -1.42 17.13
C PHE A 22 7.43 -1.51 15.71
N LEU A 23 7.30 -2.66 15.04
CA LEU A 23 7.76 -2.86 13.67
C LEU A 23 6.98 -1.98 12.67
N MET A 24 5.67 -1.89 12.84
CA MET A 24 4.82 -0.99 12.05
C MET A 24 5.25 0.47 12.24
N GLY A 25 5.53 0.88 13.48
CA GLY A 25 6.03 2.21 13.80
C GLY A 25 7.36 2.52 13.13
N CYS A 26 8.31 1.56 13.12
CA CYS A 26 9.58 1.70 12.40
C CYS A 26 9.38 1.96 10.91
N ALA A 27 8.43 1.25 10.27
CA ALA A 27 8.11 1.46 8.86
C ALA A 27 7.53 2.85 8.61
N TYR A 28 6.61 3.34 9.43
CA TYR A 28 6.08 4.71 9.33
C TYR A 28 7.15 5.78 9.54
N ILE A 29 8.04 5.58 10.51
CA ILE A 29 9.17 6.50 10.74
C ILE A 29 10.10 6.53 9.53
N ALA A 30 10.43 5.39 8.95
CA ALA A 30 11.30 5.31 7.77
C ALA A 30 10.68 6.06 6.57
N ILE A 31 9.38 5.90 6.32
CA ILE A 31 8.64 6.66 5.30
C ILE A 31 8.69 8.16 5.63
N GLY A 32 8.46 8.52 6.88
CA GLY A 32 8.48 9.91 7.33
C GLY A 32 9.83 10.59 7.11
N VAL A 33 10.93 9.91 7.43
CA VAL A 33 12.30 10.43 7.20
C VAL A 33 12.56 10.57 5.70
N PHE A 34 12.11 9.63 4.88
CA PHE A 34 12.23 9.76 3.43
C PHE A 34 11.48 10.98 2.89
N VAL A 35 10.21 11.14 3.26
CA VAL A 35 9.38 12.28 2.83
C VAL A 35 10.00 13.60 3.30
N SER A 36 10.51 13.65 4.53
CA SER A 36 11.23 14.82 5.05
C SER A 36 12.49 15.14 4.25
N SER A 37 13.17 14.13 3.69
CA SER A 37 14.36 14.34 2.85
C SER A 37 14.06 14.91 1.45
N LEU A 38 12.78 14.87 1.02
CA LEU A 38 12.33 15.37 -0.29
C LEU A 38 11.97 16.86 -0.27
N THR A 39 11.71 17.42 0.90
CA THR A 39 11.22 18.80 1.05
C THR A 39 12.09 19.60 2.02
N GLU A 40 12.26 20.87 1.75
CA GLU A 40 12.98 21.82 2.62
C GLU A 40 12.07 22.37 3.74
N SER A 41 10.75 22.27 3.58
CA SER A 41 9.79 22.77 4.54
C SER A 41 9.32 21.67 5.49
N GLN A 42 9.54 21.84 6.78
CA GLN A 42 9.08 20.92 7.83
C GLN A 42 7.54 20.80 7.87
N VAL A 43 6.84 21.89 7.58
CA VAL A 43 5.36 21.90 7.57
C VAL A 43 4.84 21.02 6.42
N ILE A 44 5.41 21.18 5.22
CA ILE A 44 5.03 20.37 4.06
C ILE A 44 5.34 18.88 4.33
N ALA A 45 6.51 18.58 4.91
CA ALA A 45 6.86 17.22 5.30
C ALA A 45 5.84 16.62 6.27
N ALA A 46 5.49 17.34 7.33
CA ALA A 46 4.53 16.87 8.34
C ALA A 46 3.14 16.61 7.75
N VAL A 47 2.64 17.51 6.89
CA VAL A 47 1.36 17.33 6.20
C VAL A 47 1.41 16.12 5.27
N ALA A 48 2.46 15.98 4.49
CA ALA A 48 2.62 14.85 3.57
C ALA A 48 2.67 13.51 4.32
N ILE A 49 3.39 13.43 5.43
CA ILE A 49 3.45 12.23 6.29
C ILE A 49 2.06 11.92 6.86
N GLY A 50 1.33 12.93 7.34
CA GLY A 50 -0.03 12.77 7.83
C GLY A 50 -0.97 12.21 6.77
N VAL A 51 -0.92 12.74 5.55
CA VAL A 51 -1.70 12.25 4.41
C VAL A 51 -1.35 10.80 4.07
N ILE A 52 -0.07 10.44 4.03
CA ILE A 52 0.37 9.06 3.76
C ILE A 52 -0.15 8.11 4.84
N ASN A 53 -0.07 8.49 6.12
CA ASN A 53 -0.56 7.66 7.21
C ASN A 53 -2.08 7.45 7.12
N ILE A 54 -2.86 8.50 6.88
CA ILE A 54 -4.31 8.40 6.68
C ILE A 54 -4.61 7.52 5.46
N PHE A 55 -3.88 7.71 4.37
CA PHE A 55 -4.06 6.94 3.14
C PHE A 55 -3.83 5.43 3.38
N THR A 56 -2.74 5.05 4.06
CA THR A 56 -2.47 3.64 4.38
C THR A 56 -3.51 3.02 5.31
N MET A 57 -4.06 3.80 6.26
CA MET A 57 -5.16 3.35 7.12
C MET A 57 -6.46 3.16 6.34
N LEU A 58 -6.78 4.07 5.41
CA LEU A 58 -7.98 3.98 4.59
C LEU A 58 -7.93 2.84 3.57
N MET A 59 -6.74 2.36 3.19
CA MET A 59 -6.59 1.26 2.22
C MET A 59 -7.34 0.00 2.64
N THR A 60 -7.30 -0.38 3.92
CA THR A 60 -8.07 -1.50 4.46
C THR A 60 -9.57 -1.30 4.27
N SER A 61 -10.08 -0.12 4.65
CA SER A 61 -11.50 0.20 4.53
C SER A 61 -11.95 0.22 3.08
N LEU A 62 -11.15 0.81 2.20
CA LEU A 62 -11.41 0.82 0.75
C LEU A 62 -11.40 -0.59 0.18
N ALA A 63 -10.42 -1.43 0.55
CA ALA A 63 -10.35 -2.81 0.11
C ALA A 63 -11.61 -3.60 0.48
N ASN A 64 -12.13 -3.41 1.69
CA ASN A 64 -13.35 -4.08 2.17
C ASN A 64 -14.64 -3.55 1.54
N MET A 65 -14.66 -2.31 1.05
CA MET A 65 -15.82 -1.70 0.39
C MET A 65 -15.91 -2.05 -1.09
N LEU A 66 -14.81 -2.46 -1.70
CA LEU A 66 -14.79 -2.75 -3.14
C LEU A 66 -15.43 -4.12 -3.43
N PRO A 67 -16.33 -4.18 -4.42
CA PRO A 67 -16.88 -5.46 -4.86
C PRO A 67 -15.77 -6.37 -5.39
N SER A 68 -15.71 -7.60 -4.89
CA SER A 68 -14.76 -8.63 -5.37
C SER A 68 -15.16 -9.25 -6.71
N SER A 69 -16.18 -8.70 -7.39
CA SER A 69 -16.66 -9.25 -8.66
C SER A 69 -15.65 -9.02 -9.79
N LYS A 70 -15.44 -10.04 -10.62
CA LYS A 70 -14.55 -10.00 -11.79
C LYS A 70 -14.85 -8.83 -12.73
N ILE A 71 -16.14 -8.59 -12.96
CA ILE A 71 -16.62 -7.53 -13.88
C ILE A 71 -16.21 -6.16 -13.35
N PHE A 72 -16.37 -5.92 -12.04
CA PHE A 72 -15.96 -4.65 -11.42
C PHE A 72 -14.45 -4.41 -11.58
N MET A 73 -13.64 -5.46 -11.36
CA MET A 73 -12.19 -5.38 -11.52
C MET A 73 -11.77 -5.00 -12.93
N VAL A 74 -12.36 -5.67 -13.94
CA VAL A 74 -12.06 -5.39 -15.34
C VAL A 74 -12.46 -3.96 -15.70
N CYS A 75 -13.66 -3.52 -15.31
CA CYS A 75 -14.11 -2.15 -15.55
C CYS A 75 -13.21 -1.11 -14.87
N PHE A 76 -12.74 -1.41 -13.65
CA PHE A 76 -11.84 -0.53 -12.91
C PHE A 76 -10.47 -0.39 -13.62
N PHE A 77 -9.87 -1.50 -14.04
CA PHE A 77 -8.59 -1.47 -14.76
C PHE A 77 -8.73 -0.86 -16.14
N ALA A 78 -9.82 -1.12 -16.84
CA ALA A 78 -10.12 -0.48 -18.13
C ALA A 78 -10.24 1.04 -17.99
N ALA A 79 -11.01 1.51 -17.00
CA ALA A 79 -11.12 2.94 -16.71
C ALA A 79 -9.76 3.57 -16.35
N LEU A 80 -8.92 2.85 -15.60
CA LEU A 80 -7.58 3.30 -15.22
C LEU A 80 -6.66 3.40 -16.45
N ILE A 81 -6.72 2.45 -17.39
CA ILE A 81 -5.97 2.48 -18.65
C ILE A 81 -6.38 3.68 -19.49
N VAL A 82 -7.69 3.93 -19.62
CA VAL A 82 -8.21 5.09 -20.38
C VAL A 82 -7.71 6.39 -19.74
N LEU A 83 -7.74 6.49 -18.42
CA LEU A 83 -7.27 7.67 -17.70
C LEU A 83 -5.76 7.89 -17.89
N LEU A 84 -4.97 6.82 -17.84
CA LEU A 84 -3.52 6.87 -18.09
C LEU A 84 -3.22 7.24 -19.56
N ALA A 85 -3.97 6.69 -20.52
CA ALA A 85 -3.83 7.05 -21.92
C ALA A 85 -4.16 8.54 -22.15
N PHE A 86 -5.19 9.06 -21.46
CA PHE A 86 -5.51 10.48 -21.50
C PHE A 86 -4.40 11.34 -20.88
N ALA A 87 -3.83 10.94 -19.76
CA ALA A 87 -2.70 11.62 -19.14
C ALA A 87 -1.45 11.60 -20.03
N LEU A 88 -1.17 10.48 -20.69
CA LEU A 88 -0.09 10.36 -21.68
C LEU A 88 -0.29 11.29 -22.87
N ASN A 89 -1.55 11.46 -23.35
CA ASN A 89 -1.84 12.41 -24.43
C ASN A 89 -1.48 13.85 -24.04
N PHE A 90 -1.67 14.22 -22.76
CA PHE A 90 -1.30 15.53 -22.27
C PHE A 90 0.23 15.72 -22.22
N TRP A 91 0.98 14.65 -21.96
CA TRP A 91 2.43 14.71 -21.82
C TRP A 91 3.17 14.55 -23.17
N ILE A 92 2.71 13.64 -24.04
CA ILE A 92 3.37 13.33 -25.33
C ILE A 92 2.90 14.28 -26.46
N HIS A 93 1.78 15.01 -26.29
CA HIS A 93 1.19 15.93 -27.27
C HIS A 93 0.85 15.28 -28.64
N ASN A 94 0.83 13.94 -28.72
CA ASN A 94 0.48 13.21 -29.92
C ASN A 94 -0.72 12.28 -29.67
N LYS A 95 -1.89 12.72 -30.15
CA LYS A 95 -3.17 12.03 -29.95
C LYS A 95 -3.19 10.61 -30.50
N TRP A 96 -2.53 10.38 -31.63
CA TRP A 96 -2.51 9.07 -32.27
C TRP A 96 -1.68 8.05 -31.48
N VAL A 97 -0.53 8.45 -30.98
CA VAL A 97 0.34 7.58 -30.16
C VAL A 97 -0.35 7.23 -28.84
N SER A 98 -0.96 8.20 -28.16
CA SER A 98 -1.68 7.96 -26.93
C SER A 98 -2.89 7.03 -27.12
N ALA A 99 -3.67 7.24 -28.17
CA ALA A 99 -4.81 6.39 -28.49
C ALA A 99 -4.37 4.94 -28.82
N LEU A 100 -3.28 4.78 -29.57
CA LEU A 100 -2.76 3.48 -29.94
C LEU A 100 -2.23 2.71 -28.72
N VAL A 101 -1.50 3.38 -27.83
CA VAL A 101 -1.03 2.79 -26.57
C VAL A 101 -2.21 2.38 -25.68
N GLY A 102 -3.24 3.22 -25.55
CA GLY A 102 -4.44 2.90 -24.80
C GLY A 102 -5.16 1.68 -25.37
N LEU A 103 -5.36 1.63 -26.68
CA LEU A 103 -6.03 0.52 -27.37
C LEU A 103 -5.26 -0.80 -27.21
N VAL A 104 -3.93 -0.77 -27.35
CA VAL A 104 -3.09 -1.96 -27.14
C VAL A 104 -3.19 -2.43 -25.70
N ALA A 105 -3.15 -1.51 -24.71
CA ALA A 105 -3.28 -1.86 -23.29
C ALA A 105 -4.65 -2.48 -22.97
N GLU A 106 -5.75 -1.98 -23.56
CA GLU A 106 -7.10 -2.54 -23.44
C GLU A 106 -7.19 -3.96 -24.03
N ILE A 107 -6.60 -4.18 -25.20
CA ILE A 107 -6.54 -5.52 -25.81
C ILE A 107 -5.75 -6.47 -24.92
N VAL A 108 -4.61 -6.06 -24.39
CA VAL A 108 -3.80 -6.87 -23.46
C VAL A 108 -4.60 -7.19 -22.20
N LEU A 109 -5.31 -6.23 -21.62
CA LEU A 109 -6.17 -6.47 -20.47
C LEU A 109 -7.28 -7.48 -20.77
N PHE A 110 -7.92 -7.36 -21.93
CA PHE A 110 -8.96 -8.30 -22.36
C PHE A 110 -8.41 -9.72 -22.55
N VAL A 111 -7.23 -9.86 -23.16
CA VAL A 111 -6.56 -11.15 -23.36
C VAL A 111 -6.17 -11.76 -21.98
N LEU A 112 -5.60 -10.96 -21.08
CA LEU A 112 -5.27 -11.41 -19.73
C LEU A 112 -6.51 -11.86 -18.96
N TYR A 113 -7.61 -11.13 -19.07
CA TYR A 113 -8.87 -11.53 -18.46
C TYR A 113 -9.38 -12.87 -19.00
N PHE A 114 -9.28 -13.11 -20.31
CA PHE A 114 -9.73 -14.36 -20.91
C PHE A 114 -8.90 -15.58 -20.48
N PHE A 115 -7.57 -15.43 -20.38
CA PHE A 115 -6.67 -16.53 -20.00
C PHE A 115 -6.55 -16.70 -18.46
N PHE A 116 -6.68 -15.65 -17.69
CA PHE A 116 -6.40 -15.64 -16.25
C PHE A 116 -7.59 -15.15 -15.41
N SER A 117 -8.82 -15.38 -15.84
CA SER A 117 -10.02 -14.86 -15.17
C SER A 117 -10.12 -15.20 -13.68
N SER A 118 -9.56 -16.34 -13.25
CA SER A 118 -9.55 -16.75 -11.85
C SER A 118 -8.61 -15.90 -10.97
N HIS A 119 -7.60 -15.26 -11.54
CA HIS A 119 -6.66 -14.41 -10.81
C HIS A 119 -7.19 -12.98 -10.63
N PHE A 120 -8.20 -12.59 -11.41
CA PHE A 120 -8.84 -11.28 -11.26
C PHE A 120 -9.80 -11.22 -10.07
N ASP A 121 -10.20 -12.38 -9.50
CA ASP A 121 -11.03 -12.40 -8.29
C ASP A 121 -10.23 -11.86 -7.10
N GLY A 122 -10.67 -10.73 -6.56
CA GLY A 122 -10.05 -10.12 -5.40
C GLY A 122 -8.65 -9.51 -5.62
N LEU A 123 -8.17 -9.40 -6.88
CA LEU A 123 -6.85 -8.85 -7.17
C LEU A 123 -6.68 -7.45 -6.57
N LEU A 124 -7.67 -6.58 -6.75
CA LEU A 124 -7.63 -5.22 -6.18
C LEU A 124 -7.62 -5.26 -4.65
N TYR A 125 -8.43 -6.13 -4.05
CA TYR A 125 -8.40 -6.36 -2.60
C TYR A 125 -7.00 -6.81 -2.16
N ASN A 126 -6.42 -7.79 -2.82
CA ASN A 126 -5.08 -8.31 -2.49
C ASN A 126 -3.99 -7.23 -2.64
N VAL A 127 -4.09 -6.39 -3.67
CA VAL A 127 -3.13 -5.28 -3.87
C VAL A 127 -3.30 -4.21 -2.80
N LEU A 128 -4.54 -3.80 -2.50
CA LEU A 128 -4.78 -2.78 -1.46
C LEU A 128 -4.41 -3.30 -0.08
N SER A 129 -4.76 -4.54 0.25
CA SER A 129 -4.41 -5.15 1.54
C SER A 129 -2.90 -5.39 1.65
N ALA A 130 -2.21 -5.67 0.54
CA ALA A 130 -0.75 -5.79 0.53
C ALA A 130 -0.05 -4.46 0.89
N ILE A 131 -0.63 -3.33 0.51
CA ILE A 131 -0.14 -1.98 0.85
C ILE A 131 -0.57 -1.57 2.26
N SER A 132 -1.68 -2.12 2.76
CA SER A 132 -2.21 -1.79 4.08
C SER A 132 -1.31 -2.28 5.20
N PHE A 133 -0.85 -1.35 6.02
CA PHE A 133 -0.09 -1.68 7.23
C PHE A 133 -1.02 -2.25 8.31
N THR A 134 -2.23 -1.76 8.39
CA THR A 134 -3.21 -2.15 9.41
C THR A 134 -3.66 -3.60 9.26
N ASP A 135 -3.91 -4.08 8.03
CA ASP A 135 -4.31 -5.48 7.79
C ASP A 135 -3.26 -6.46 8.30
N ARG A 136 -1.98 -6.17 8.02
CA ARG A 136 -0.87 -7.02 8.47
C ARG A 136 -0.68 -6.97 9.99
N TYR A 137 -1.02 -5.86 10.64
CA TYR A 137 -0.95 -5.73 12.09
C TYR A 137 -2.06 -6.52 12.80
N THR A 138 -3.20 -6.74 12.16
CA THR A 138 -4.36 -7.41 12.75
C THR A 138 -4.01 -8.81 13.28
N ASN A 139 -3.15 -9.57 12.60
CA ASN A 139 -2.70 -10.89 13.06
C ASN A 139 -2.00 -10.83 14.44
N PHE A 140 -1.22 -9.78 14.68
CA PHE A 140 -0.54 -9.59 15.95
C PHE A 140 -1.52 -9.29 17.10
N THR A 141 -2.64 -8.64 16.83
CA THR A 141 -3.68 -8.38 17.85
C THR A 141 -4.39 -9.65 18.31
N TYR A 142 -4.37 -10.70 17.49
CA TYR A 142 -4.85 -12.04 17.85
C TYR A 142 -3.76 -12.92 18.47
N GLY A 143 -2.57 -12.40 18.70
CA GLY A 143 -1.44 -13.14 19.27
C GLY A 143 -0.74 -14.07 18.27
N ILE A 144 -1.02 -13.93 16.97
CA ILE A 144 -0.36 -14.69 15.92
C ILE A 144 0.91 -13.93 15.52
N LEU A 145 2.07 -14.55 15.73
CA LEU A 145 3.35 -14.02 15.24
C LEU A 145 3.48 -14.28 13.74
N ASP A 146 3.04 -13.33 12.94
CA ASP A 146 3.12 -13.42 11.49
C ASP A 146 4.50 -12.96 11.01
N VAL A 147 5.36 -13.94 10.71
CA VAL A 147 6.71 -13.70 10.20
C VAL A 147 6.69 -12.96 8.85
N SER A 148 5.66 -13.18 8.01
CA SER A 148 5.52 -12.48 6.74
C SER A 148 5.29 -10.98 6.97
N ALA A 149 4.44 -10.62 7.93
CA ALA A 149 4.21 -9.23 8.30
C ALA A 149 5.47 -8.59 8.92
N MET A 150 6.23 -9.33 9.75
CA MET A 150 7.51 -8.85 10.28
C MET A 150 8.50 -8.52 9.16
N LEU A 151 8.70 -9.46 8.23
CA LEU A 151 9.59 -9.26 7.08
C LEU A 151 9.13 -8.11 6.20
N TYR A 152 7.84 -7.93 6.03
CA TYR A 152 7.27 -6.82 5.28
C TYR A 152 7.65 -5.47 5.91
N TYR A 153 7.41 -5.27 7.22
CA TYR A 153 7.75 -4.00 7.90
C TYR A 153 9.25 -3.72 7.89
N VAL A 154 10.08 -4.75 8.10
CA VAL A 154 11.54 -4.61 8.04
C VAL A 154 11.99 -4.25 6.62
N SER A 155 11.44 -4.90 5.60
CA SER A 155 11.76 -4.64 4.20
C SER A 155 11.37 -3.22 3.78
N VAL A 156 10.17 -2.77 4.17
CA VAL A 156 9.70 -1.40 3.91
C VAL A 156 10.61 -0.39 4.60
N SER A 157 10.94 -0.61 5.88
CA SER A 157 11.84 0.27 6.64
C SER A 157 13.20 0.38 5.97
N PHE A 158 13.78 -0.74 5.58
CA PHE A 158 15.09 -0.78 4.91
C PHE A 158 15.07 -0.05 3.56
N LEU A 159 14.03 -0.27 2.77
CA LEU A 159 13.86 0.34 1.45
C LEU A 159 13.77 1.87 1.54
N PHE A 160 12.97 2.39 2.46
CA PHE A 160 12.82 3.84 2.60
C PHE A 160 14.06 4.50 3.22
N VAL A 161 14.76 3.84 4.14
CA VAL A 161 16.06 4.30 4.63
C VAL A 161 17.09 4.32 3.50
N PHE A 162 17.13 3.29 2.66
CA PHE A 162 18.00 3.26 1.48
C PHE A 162 17.71 4.42 0.53
N PHE A 163 16.45 4.69 0.21
CA PHE A 163 16.07 5.83 -0.63
C PHE A 163 16.46 7.17 0.00
N THR A 164 16.31 7.30 1.31
CA THR A 164 16.74 8.50 2.06
C THR A 164 18.25 8.74 1.89
N ILE A 165 19.05 7.69 2.06
CA ILE A 165 20.51 7.77 1.89
C ILE A 165 20.88 8.18 0.45
N GLN A 166 20.22 7.59 -0.55
CA GLN A 166 20.45 7.94 -1.95
C GLN A 166 20.08 9.41 -2.24
N ARG A 167 18.97 9.89 -1.68
CA ARG A 167 18.54 11.27 -1.84
C ARG A 167 19.54 12.26 -1.23
N ILE A 168 19.99 12.00 0.00
CA ILE A 168 20.96 12.86 0.70
C ILE A 168 22.30 12.86 -0.04
N LYS A 169 22.77 11.70 -0.52
CA LYS A 169 23.98 11.64 -1.35
C LYS A 169 23.85 12.51 -2.59
N LYS A 170 22.74 12.40 -3.31
CA LYS A 170 22.53 13.20 -4.53
C LYS A 170 22.53 14.71 -4.24
N GLN A 171 21.95 15.16 -3.13
CA GLN A 171 21.98 16.57 -2.74
C GLN A 171 23.37 17.08 -2.39
N ARG A 172 24.28 16.21 -1.95
CA ARG A 172 25.65 16.57 -1.58
C ARG A 172 26.58 16.71 -2.79
N TYR A 173 26.24 16.11 -3.91
CA TYR A 173 27.09 16.12 -5.14
C TYR A 173 26.58 17.08 -6.22
N ASN A 174 25.43 17.75 -6.01
CA ASN A 174 24.94 18.87 -6.81
C ASN A 174 25.20 20.19 -6.09
#